data_e877116862b95342c6f4bb63069beb0d
#
_entry.id   e877116862b95342c6f4bb63069beb0d
#
_cell.length_a   1.000
_cell.length_b   1.000
_cell.length_c   1.000
_cell.angle_alpha   90.00
_cell.angle_beta   90.00
_cell.angle_gamma   90.00
#
_symmetry.space_group_name_H-M   'P 1'
#
loop_
_entity.id
_entity.type
_entity.pdbx_description
1 polymer ?
#
loop_
_entity_poly.entity_id
_entity_poly.type
_entity_poly.pdbx_seq_one_letter_code
_entity_poly.pdbx_strand_id
1 'polypeptide(L)'
;MTIPFTTLRLALAATSLLVLAPAPPVYPGATRDTPQSMVEKSTGLETSATYVTADAFEKVDSFYRAHGAEDTGARRVSAASKRALYYFADSKSDVLVLWPKNSSSDQTLIVISRN
;
A
#
# COMPACT_ATOMS: atom_id res chain seq x y z
N MET A 1 29.73 4.03 36.34
CA MET A 1 29.54 3.82 35.98
C MET A 1 28.59 3.83 35.32
N THR A 2 28.12 3.66 35.06
CA THR A 2 27.32 3.87 34.65
C THR A 2 27.05 3.80 33.40
N ILE A 3 26.94 4.06 32.95
CA ILE A 3 26.85 4.12 31.74
C ILE A 3 26.71 3.13 30.93
N PRO A 4 27.22 2.41 31.03
CA PRO A 4 27.23 1.32 30.24
C PRO A 4 25.91 0.96 29.70
N PHE A 5 25.09 0.86 30.39
CA PHE A 5 23.91 0.38 29.94
C PHE A 5 23.34 1.17 28.90
N THR A 6 23.65 2.25 28.90
CA THR A 6 23.07 3.03 27.93
C THR A 6 23.33 2.44 26.65
N THR A 7 24.42 2.13 26.50
CA THR A 7 24.76 1.66 25.28
C THR A 7 23.91 0.62 24.79
N LEU A 8 23.61 -0.14 25.53
CA LEU A 8 22.95 -1.19 25.02
C LEU A 8 21.74 -0.88 24.44
N ARG A 9 21.06 -0.12 24.99
CA ARG A 9 19.83 0.03 24.50
C ARG A 9 19.82 0.38 23.12
N LEU A 10 20.62 1.10 22.72
CA LEU A 10 20.56 1.50 21.44
C LEU A 10 20.82 0.42 20.59
N ALA A 11 21.55 -0.28 20.94
CA ALA A 11 21.96 -1.31 20.12
C ALA A 11 20.77 -2.04 19.68
N LEU A 12 20.02 -2.36 20.51
CA LEU A 12 19.00 -3.15 20.16
C LEU A 12 18.06 -2.50 19.34
N ALA A 13 17.81 -1.43 19.63
CA ALA A 13 16.83 -0.81 18.89
C ALA A 13 17.19 -0.93 17.50
N ALA A 14 18.26 -0.56 17.25
CA ALA A 14 18.69 -0.53 15.95
C ALA A 14 18.48 -1.81 15.31
N THR A 15 18.92 -2.74 15.91
CA THR A 15 18.89 -3.94 15.25
C THR A 15 17.58 -4.30 14.74
N SER A 16 16.66 -4.14 15.46
CA SER A 16 15.48 -4.68 14.99
C SER A 16 14.97 -4.04 13.79
N LEU A 17 15.07 -2.86 13.67
CA LEU A 17 14.48 -2.30 12.59
C LEU A 17 15.06 -2.57 11.35
N LEU A 18 16.17 -2.67 11.33
CA LEU A 18 16.79 -2.81 10.14
C LEU A 18 16.36 -3.91 9.38
N VAL A 19 16.01 -4.81 9.93
CA VAL A 19 15.75 -5.97 9.23
C VAL A 19 14.58 -5.97 8.37
N LEU A 20 13.65 -5.18 8.56
CA LEU A 20 12.47 -5.26 7.78
C LEU A 20 12.37 -4.20 6.72
N ALA A 21 12.11 -4.60 5.52
CA ALA A 21 11.81 -3.65 4.48
C ALA A 21 10.44 -3.08 4.76
N PRO A 22 10.24 -1.81 4.61
CA PRO A 22 8.94 -1.22 4.86
C PRO A 22 7.94 -1.64 3.81
N ALA A 23 6.77 -2.01 4.25
CA ALA A 23 5.68 -2.30 3.34
C ALA A 23 5.13 -0.98 2.80
N PRO A 24 4.46 -0.99 1.67
CA PRO A 24 3.81 0.23 1.20
C PRO A 24 2.78 0.67 2.22
N PRO A 25 2.62 1.97 2.42
CA PRO A 25 1.63 2.44 3.39
C PRO A 25 0.22 2.19 2.89
N VAL A 26 -0.68 1.92 3.82
CA VAL A 26 -2.08 1.82 3.49
C VAL A 26 -2.65 3.22 3.56
N TYR A 27 -3.46 3.60 2.58
CA TYR A 27 -4.03 4.94 2.55
C TYR A 27 -4.83 5.17 3.83
N PRO A 28 -4.64 6.30 4.52
CA PRO A 28 -5.32 6.56 5.79
C PRO A 28 -6.85 6.51 5.65
N GLY A 29 -7.49 5.77 6.53
CA GLY A 29 -8.93 5.64 6.49
C GLY A 29 -9.46 4.55 5.59
N ALA A 30 -8.61 3.92 4.80
CA ALA A 30 -9.06 2.83 3.96
C ALA A 30 -9.31 1.58 4.81
N THR A 31 -10.29 0.78 4.39
CA THR A 31 -10.63 -0.45 5.10
C THR A 31 -10.44 -1.64 4.20
N ARG A 32 -10.20 -2.81 4.78
CA ARG A 32 -10.01 -4.01 4.00
C ARG A 32 -11.30 -4.36 3.26
N ASP A 33 -11.13 -4.79 2.03
CA ASP A 33 -12.25 -5.24 1.22
C ASP A 33 -12.30 -6.76 1.35
N THR A 34 -13.17 -7.25 2.22
CA THR A 34 -13.23 -8.65 2.55
C THR A 34 -13.47 -9.57 1.36
N PRO A 35 -14.36 -9.28 0.45
CA PRO A 35 -14.58 -10.17 -0.68
C PRO A 35 -13.32 -10.41 -1.48
N GLN A 36 -12.55 -9.35 -1.72
CA GLN A 36 -11.33 -9.50 -2.48
C GLN A 36 -10.29 -10.27 -1.67
N SER A 37 -10.24 -10.04 -0.37
CA SER A 37 -9.31 -10.76 0.46
C SER A 37 -9.59 -12.26 0.44
N MET A 38 -10.86 -12.64 0.37
CA MET A 38 -11.20 -14.05 0.31
C MET A 38 -10.75 -14.65 -1.01
N VAL A 39 -10.87 -13.92 -2.09
CA VAL A 39 -10.45 -14.41 -3.39
C VAL A 39 -8.92 -14.56 -3.38
N GLU A 40 -8.22 -13.61 -2.82
CA GLU A 40 -6.78 -13.65 -2.74
C GLU A 40 -6.33 -14.90 -1.99
N LYS A 41 -6.99 -15.22 -0.89
CA LYS A 41 -6.61 -16.39 -0.13
C LYS A 41 -6.89 -17.67 -0.89
N SER A 42 -8.01 -17.73 -1.56
CA SER A 42 -8.37 -18.97 -2.24
C SER A 42 -7.49 -19.24 -3.45
N THR A 43 -6.86 -18.19 -4.01
CA THR A 43 -5.98 -18.40 -5.14
C THR A 43 -4.53 -18.54 -4.71
N GLY A 44 -4.24 -18.45 -3.43
CA GLY A 44 -2.88 -18.56 -2.95
C GLY A 44 -2.10 -17.26 -3.01
N LEU A 45 -2.76 -16.15 -3.24
CA LEU A 45 -2.07 -14.86 -3.30
C LEU A 45 -2.12 -14.17 -1.95
N GLU A 46 -1.62 -14.83 -0.94
CA GLU A 46 -1.65 -14.28 0.41
C GLU A 46 -0.82 -13.02 0.54
N THR A 47 0.02 -12.73 -0.43
CA THR A 47 0.83 -11.53 -0.38
C THR A 47 0.10 -10.30 -0.89
N SER A 48 -1.14 -10.47 -1.30
CA SER A 48 -1.94 -9.34 -1.78
C SER A 48 -2.99 -8.94 -0.77
N ALA A 49 -3.32 -7.66 -0.74
CA ALA A 49 -4.36 -7.15 0.12
C ALA A 49 -5.12 -6.05 -0.60
N THR A 50 -6.42 -6.00 -0.42
CA THR A 50 -7.28 -5.04 -1.09
C THR A 50 -7.98 -4.16 -0.07
N TYR A 51 -8.05 -2.87 -0.35
CA TYR A 51 -8.64 -1.88 0.53
C TYR A 51 -9.58 -0.98 -0.27
N VAL A 52 -10.52 -0.34 0.40
CA VAL A 52 -11.41 0.62 -0.23
C VAL A 52 -11.50 1.88 0.60
N THR A 53 -11.75 2.99 -0.04
CA THR A 53 -11.96 4.26 0.62
C THR A 53 -13.01 5.06 -0.14
N ALA A 54 -13.72 5.91 0.56
CA ALA A 54 -14.69 6.81 -0.07
C ALA A 54 -14.00 8.02 -0.68
N ASP A 55 -12.72 8.20 -0.44
CA ASP A 55 -12.02 9.36 -0.96
C ASP A 55 -11.82 9.25 -2.47
N ALA A 56 -11.72 10.40 -3.13
CA ALA A 56 -11.58 10.44 -4.56
C ALA A 56 -10.25 9.87 -5.02
N PHE A 57 -10.23 9.34 -6.24
CA PHE A 57 -9.02 8.80 -6.84
C PHE A 57 -7.85 9.75 -6.74
N GLU A 58 -8.08 11.04 -7.03
CA GLU A 58 -7.01 12.03 -7.04
C GLU A 58 -6.33 12.18 -5.69
N LYS A 59 -7.11 12.00 -4.63
CA LYS A 59 -6.56 12.16 -3.30
C LYS A 59 -5.69 10.96 -2.96
N VAL A 60 -6.14 9.77 -3.31
CA VAL A 60 -5.37 8.54 -3.08
C VAL A 60 -4.11 8.54 -3.95
N ASP A 61 -4.24 8.98 -5.19
CA ASP A 61 -3.13 9.07 -6.11
C ASP A 61 -2.04 10.01 -5.56
N SER A 62 -2.43 11.17 -5.07
CA SER A 62 -1.49 12.11 -4.49
C SER A 62 -0.77 11.54 -3.27
N PHE A 63 -1.49 10.78 -2.46
CA PHE A 63 -0.90 10.18 -1.29
C PHE A 63 0.25 9.23 -1.69
N TYR A 64 0.00 8.34 -2.66
CA TYR A 64 1.03 7.39 -3.04
C TYR A 64 2.21 8.05 -3.74
N ARG A 65 1.96 9.09 -4.54
CA ARG A 65 3.06 9.79 -5.15
C ARG A 65 3.92 10.49 -4.10
N ALA A 66 3.32 10.96 -3.03
CA ALA A 66 4.06 11.68 -1.98
C ALA A 66 4.82 10.73 -1.05
N HIS A 67 4.54 9.44 -1.08
CA HIS A 67 5.12 8.49 -0.14
C HIS A 67 6.15 7.56 -0.78
N GLY A 68 6.83 8.03 -1.80
CA GLY A 68 7.95 7.27 -2.34
C GLY A 68 7.62 6.27 -3.42
N ALA A 69 6.40 6.24 -3.89
CA ALA A 69 6.03 5.33 -4.94
C ALA A 69 6.63 5.77 -6.26
N GLU A 70 7.06 4.83 -7.06
CA GLU A 70 7.52 5.12 -8.41
C GLU A 70 6.36 4.95 -9.36
N ASP A 71 6.12 5.96 -10.16
CA ASP A 71 5.03 5.89 -11.14
C ASP A 71 5.51 5.02 -12.29
N THR A 72 4.84 3.93 -12.54
CA THR A 72 5.26 3.01 -13.57
C THR A 72 4.84 3.46 -14.97
N GLY A 73 4.08 4.53 -15.05
CA GLY A 73 3.57 4.98 -16.34
C GLY A 73 2.29 4.26 -16.76
N ALA A 74 1.87 3.26 -16.01
CA ALA A 74 0.65 2.54 -16.32
C ALA A 74 -0.51 3.30 -15.69
N ARG A 75 -0.91 4.37 -16.34
CA ARG A 75 -1.91 5.27 -15.82
C ARG A 75 -2.97 5.52 -16.87
N ARG A 76 -4.21 5.49 -16.49
CA ARG A 76 -5.29 5.80 -17.40
C ARG A 76 -6.36 6.55 -16.63
N VAL A 77 -6.68 7.76 -17.04
CA VAL A 77 -7.63 8.60 -16.32
C VAL A 77 -8.66 9.12 -17.31
N SER A 78 -9.92 8.84 -17.06
CA SER A 78 -11.03 9.37 -17.84
C SER A 78 -12.15 9.74 -16.89
N ALA A 79 -13.21 10.31 -17.41
CA ALA A 79 -14.35 10.66 -16.56
C ALA A 79 -15.05 9.42 -16.04
N ALA A 80 -14.98 8.32 -16.75
CA ALA A 80 -15.70 7.10 -16.37
C ALA A 80 -14.89 6.17 -15.50
N SER A 81 -13.57 6.19 -15.61
CA SER A 81 -12.72 5.32 -14.81
C SER A 81 -11.31 5.86 -14.74
N LYS A 82 -10.65 5.54 -13.64
CA LYS A 82 -9.29 6.02 -13.39
C LYS A 82 -8.48 4.89 -12.78
N ARG A 83 -7.23 4.78 -13.20
CA ARG A 83 -6.34 3.78 -12.61
C ARG A 83 -4.90 4.24 -12.67
N ALA A 84 -4.12 3.84 -11.71
CA ALA A 84 -2.68 4.10 -11.68
C ALA A 84 -1.98 2.96 -10.97
N LEU A 85 -0.81 2.59 -11.45
CA LEU A 85 -0.03 1.53 -10.84
C LEU A 85 1.29 2.13 -10.38
N TYR A 86 1.66 1.86 -9.14
CA TYR A 86 2.88 2.34 -8.55
C TYR A 86 3.74 1.18 -8.07
N TYR A 87 5.02 1.36 -8.06
CA TYR A 87 5.96 0.36 -7.57
C TYR A 87 6.73 0.91 -6.37
N PHE A 88 6.86 0.11 -5.32
CA PHE A 88 7.65 0.47 -4.16
C PHE A 88 8.87 -0.45 -4.15
N ALA A 89 10.00 0.07 -4.56
CA ALA A 89 11.20 -0.73 -4.72
C ALA A 89 11.69 -1.36 -3.42
N ASP A 90 11.59 -0.62 -2.32
CA ASP A 90 12.08 -1.11 -1.04
C ASP A 90 11.41 -2.40 -0.59
N SER A 91 10.15 -2.56 -0.87
CA SER A 91 9.41 -3.74 -0.47
C SER A 91 9.07 -4.66 -1.64
N LYS A 92 9.48 -4.29 -2.85
CA LYS A 92 9.17 -5.02 -4.08
C LYS A 92 7.67 -5.25 -4.16
N SER A 93 6.93 -4.19 -4.00
CA SER A 93 5.46 -4.25 -3.97
C SER A 93 4.86 -3.33 -5.00
N ASP A 94 3.69 -3.72 -5.49
CA ASP A 94 2.93 -2.90 -6.41
C ASP A 94 1.70 -2.38 -5.70
N VAL A 95 1.29 -1.17 -5.99
CA VAL A 95 0.04 -0.62 -5.50
C VAL A 95 -0.77 -0.18 -6.71
N LEU A 96 -1.96 -0.75 -6.84
CA LEU A 96 -2.86 -0.41 -7.92
C LEU A 96 -4.02 0.38 -7.34
N VAL A 97 -4.31 1.54 -7.90
CA VAL A 97 -5.43 2.38 -7.45
C VAL A 97 -6.43 2.43 -8.59
N LEU A 98 -7.68 2.07 -8.32
CA LEU A 98 -8.73 2.02 -9.30
C LEU A 98 -9.98 2.76 -8.83
N TRP A 99 -10.60 3.50 -9.73
CA TRP A 99 -11.87 4.15 -9.44
C TRP A 99 -12.75 4.09 -10.68
N PRO A 100 -14.01 3.74 -10.53
CA PRO A 100 -14.69 3.28 -9.32
C PRO A 100 -14.36 1.83 -9.04
N LYS A 101 -14.60 1.40 -7.80
CA LYS A 101 -14.33 0.04 -7.40
C LYS A 101 -15.11 -0.94 -8.25
N ASN A 102 -16.34 -0.63 -8.56
CA ASN A 102 -17.17 -1.44 -9.46
C ASN A 102 -18.28 -0.55 -10.03
N SER A 103 -19.15 -1.12 -10.85
CA SER A 103 -20.17 -0.34 -11.53
C SER A 103 -21.26 0.23 -10.62
N SER A 104 -21.34 -0.26 -9.40
CA SER A 104 -22.38 0.22 -8.49
C SER A 104 -21.80 1.02 -7.31
N SER A 105 -20.57 1.40 -7.37
CA SER A 105 -19.90 2.09 -6.26
C SER A 105 -19.04 3.20 -6.80
N ASP A 106 -18.93 4.28 -6.04
CA ASP A 106 -18.01 5.36 -6.39
C ASP A 106 -16.78 5.34 -5.47
N GLN A 107 -16.55 4.22 -4.79
CA GLN A 107 -15.38 4.12 -3.92
C GLN A 107 -14.13 3.83 -4.74
N THR A 108 -12.99 4.22 -4.17
CA THR A 108 -11.68 3.95 -4.76
C THR A 108 -11.12 2.67 -4.18
N LEU A 109 -10.62 1.80 -5.04
CA LEU A 109 -10.06 0.52 -4.65
C LEU A 109 -8.52 0.61 -4.67
N ILE A 110 -7.89 0.02 -3.68
CA ILE A 110 -6.43 0.01 -3.57
C ILE A 110 -5.99 -1.43 -3.39
N VAL A 111 -5.18 -1.93 -4.30
CA VAL A 111 -4.67 -3.30 -4.22
C VAL A 111 -3.17 -3.25 -4.01
N ILE A 112 -2.70 -3.81 -2.92
CA ILE A 112 -1.28 -3.85 -2.62
C ILE A 112 -0.82 -5.29 -2.79
N SER A 113 0.12 -5.50 -3.69
CA SER A 113 0.64 -6.84 -3.98
C SER A 113 2.14 -6.87 -3.76
N ARG A 114 2.62 -7.92 -3.13
CA ARG A 114 4.05 -8.05 -2.90
C ARG A 114 4.59 -9.15 -3.80
N ASN A 115 5.68 -8.92 -4.43
CA ASN A 115 6.30 -9.91 -5.32
C ASN A 115 7.23 -10.87 -4.60
#